data_4f0d9018e7f43485a424c41e9561fbac
#
_entry.id   4f0d9018e7f43485a424c41e9561fbac
#
_cell.length_a   1.000
_cell.length_b   1.000
_cell.length_c   1.000
_cell.angle_alpha   90.00
_cell.angle_beta   90.00
_cell.angle_gamma   90.00
#
_symmetry.space_group_name_H-M   'P 1'
#
loop_
_entity.id
_entity.type
_entity.pdbx_description
1 polymer ?
#
loop_
_entity_poly.entity_id
_entity_poly.type
_entity_poly.pdbx_seq_one_letter_code
_entity_poly.pdbx_strand_id
1 'polypeptide(L)'
;KEQREAYIREQYRAMLKAEAARLVPVWEARTGLHCNSWHTKYMKTRWGTCNTVKKRLWFNVQLVEKPLECLEYVVLHELAHTKIGNHGKEFTAIMDQYMPEWREVKKRLNEKSSFS
;
A
#
# COMPACT_ATOMS: atom_id res chain seq x y z
N LYS A 1 3.26 27.78 -12.19
CA LYS A 1 2.22 26.79 -11.98
C LYS A 1 2.76 25.39 -12.05
N GLU A 2 3.52 25.06 -13.07
CA GLU A 2 4.15 23.77 -13.22
C GLU A 2 5.16 23.50 -12.10
N GLN A 3 5.90 24.54 -11.72
CA GLN A 3 6.89 24.42 -10.65
C GLN A 3 6.23 24.13 -9.32
N ARG A 4 5.05 24.69 -9.05
CA ARG A 4 4.31 24.45 -7.83
C ARG A 4 3.82 23.01 -7.79
N GLU A 5 3.30 22.49 -8.89
CA GLU A 5 2.84 21.10 -8.96
C GLU A 5 4.00 20.13 -8.76
N ALA A 6 5.15 20.40 -9.35
CA ALA A 6 6.33 19.56 -9.18
C ALA A 6 6.80 19.57 -7.73
N TYR A 7 6.76 20.75 -7.08
CA TYR A 7 7.14 20.86 -5.68
C TYR A 7 6.21 20.03 -4.77
N ILE A 8 4.90 20.14 -5.00
CA ILE A 8 3.91 19.39 -4.22
C ILE A 8 4.11 17.88 -4.40
N ARG A 9 4.36 17.45 -5.63
CA ARG A 9 4.59 16.02 -5.90
C ARG A 9 5.82 15.50 -5.20
N GLU A 10 6.89 16.30 -5.14
CA GLU A 10 8.09 15.92 -4.41
C GLU A 10 7.83 15.83 -2.91
N GLN A 11 7.04 16.74 -2.35
CA GLN A 11 6.66 16.70 -0.94
C GLN A 11 5.85 15.45 -0.65
N TYR A 12 4.88 15.13 -1.48
CA TYR A 12 4.05 13.93 -1.31
C TYR A 12 4.90 12.66 -1.39
N ARG A 13 5.84 12.63 -2.33
CA ARG A 13 6.73 11.46 -2.47
C ARG A 13 7.59 11.27 -1.22
N ALA A 14 8.13 12.35 -0.70
CA ALA A 14 8.92 12.29 0.53
C ALA A 14 8.09 11.83 1.73
N MET A 15 6.85 12.35 1.84
CA MET A 15 5.94 11.97 2.91
C MET A 15 5.60 10.48 2.85
N LEU A 16 5.27 9.98 1.66
CA LEU A 16 4.93 8.57 1.51
C LEU A 16 6.11 7.67 1.82
N LYS A 17 7.30 8.04 1.36
CA LYS A 17 8.50 7.26 1.66
C LYS A 17 8.74 7.16 3.16
N ALA A 18 8.58 8.26 3.88
CA ALA A 18 8.78 8.28 5.32
C ALA A 18 7.78 7.36 6.03
N GLU A 19 6.50 7.45 5.64
CA GLU A 19 5.47 6.61 6.25
C GLU A 19 5.64 5.13 5.90
N ALA A 20 5.96 4.82 4.65
CA ALA A 20 6.18 3.44 4.25
C ALA A 20 7.40 2.84 4.93
N ALA A 21 8.47 3.63 5.08
CA ALA A 21 9.68 3.18 5.77
C ALA A 21 9.41 2.82 7.23
N ARG A 22 8.42 3.48 7.84
CA ARG A 22 7.99 3.16 9.20
C ARG A 22 7.08 1.95 9.24
N LEU A 23 6.13 1.87 8.32
CA LEU A 23 5.06 0.86 8.36
C LEU A 23 5.46 -0.50 7.80
N VAL A 24 6.28 -0.56 6.76
CA VAL A 24 6.66 -1.84 6.16
C VAL A 24 7.32 -2.77 7.19
N PRO A 25 8.34 -2.32 7.94
CA PRO A 25 8.93 -3.20 8.95
C PRO A 25 7.96 -3.62 10.06
N VAL A 26 7.03 -2.73 10.44
CA VAL A 26 6.04 -3.04 11.45
C VAL A 26 5.15 -4.20 10.99
N TRP A 27 4.65 -4.12 9.77
CA TRP A 27 3.78 -5.17 9.23
C TRP A 27 4.55 -6.44 8.90
N GLU A 28 5.81 -6.33 8.48
CA GLU A 28 6.66 -7.51 8.32
C GLU A 28 6.83 -8.26 9.65
N ALA A 29 7.09 -7.52 10.73
CA ALA A 29 7.26 -8.11 12.04
C ALA A 29 5.97 -8.78 12.53
N ARG A 30 4.83 -8.13 12.32
CA ARG A 30 3.53 -8.66 12.75
C ARG A 30 3.14 -9.93 12.02
N THR A 31 3.37 -9.97 10.71
CA THR A 31 2.88 -11.05 9.85
C THR A 31 3.88 -12.16 9.62
N GLY A 32 5.16 -11.88 9.80
CA GLY A 32 6.22 -12.79 9.40
C GLY A 32 6.45 -12.83 7.89
N LEU A 33 5.75 -11.99 7.13
CA LEU A 33 5.93 -11.87 5.69
C LEU A 33 7.01 -10.84 5.40
N HIS A 34 7.74 -11.01 4.30
CA HIS A 34 8.83 -10.11 3.96
C HIS A 34 8.84 -9.78 2.48
N CYS A 35 9.17 -8.54 2.17
CA CYS A 35 9.47 -8.14 0.80
C CYS A 35 10.97 -7.94 0.66
N ASN A 36 11.47 -8.07 -0.56
CA ASN A 36 12.89 -7.83 -0.84
C ASN A 36 13.18 -6.34 -1.03
N SER A 37 12.20 -5.61 -1.54
CA SER A 37 12.33 -4.16 -1.72
C SER A 37 10.94 -3.56 -1.88
N TRP A 38 10.86 -2.25 -1.65
CA TRP A 38 9.63 -1.50 -1.89
C TRP A 38 10.00 -0.13 -2.45
N HIS A 39 9.08 0.42 -3.24
CA HIS A 39 9.29 1.68 -3.94
C HIS A 39 7.98 2.45 -4.00
N THR A 40 8.07 3.70 -4.41
CA THR A 40 6.89 4.57 -4.56
C THR A 40 6.85 5.14 -5.97
N LYS A 41 5.66 5.35 -6.48
CA LYS A 41 5.45 6.07 -7.74
C LYS A 41 4.01 6.52 -7.83
N TYR A 42 3.73 7.46 -8.72
CA TYR A 42 2.35 7.80 -9.06
C TYR A 42 1.80 6.72 -9.97
N MET A 43 0.60 6.24 -9.67
CA MET A 43 -0.09 5.22 -10.46
C MET A 43 -1.45 5.73 -10.88
N LYS A 44 -1.91 5.30 -12.05
CA LYS A 44 -3.21 5.76 -12.60
C LYS A 44 -4.39 4.89 -12.18
N THR A 45 -4.17 3.60 -11.95
CA THR A 45 -5.27 2.66 -11.75
C THR A 45 -5.13 1.77 -10.52
N ARG A 46 -4.06 1.88 -9.75
CA ARG A 46 -3.82 1.02 -8.60
C ARG A 46 -3.30 1.81 -7.42
N TRP A 47 -3.56 1.29 -6.22
CA TRP A 47 -3.01 1.85 -4.99
C TRP A 47 -1.67 1.21 -4.63
N GLY A 48 -1.45 -0.02 -5.05
CA GLY A 48 -0.19 -0.71 -4.84
C GLY A 48 -0.08 -1.90 -5.77
N THR A 49 1.12 -2.43 -5.92
CA THR A 49 1.37 -3.65 -6.69
C THR A 49 2.45 -4.47 -6.00
N CYS A 50 2.48 -5.76 -6.32
CA CYS A 50 3.51 -6.67 -5.84
C CYS A 50 4.01 -7.51 -7.01
N ASN A 51 5.32 -7.48 -7.24
CA ASN A 51 5.94 -8.46 -8.13
C ASN A 51 6.23 -9.70 -7.27
N THR A 52 5.47 -10.76 -7.49
CA THR A 52 5.52 -11.95 -6.64
C THR A 52 6.83 -12.74 -6.77
N VAL A 53 7.47 -12.67 -7.93
CA VAL A 53 8.74 -13.36 -8.15
C VAL A 53 9.89 -12.65 -7.44
N LYS A 54 9.96 -11.33 -7.61
CA LYS A 54 11.02 -10.52 -7.00
C LYS A 54 10.68 -10.05 -5.60
N LYS A 55 9.44 -10.26 -5.16
CA LYS A 55 8.92 -9.77 -3.87
C LYS A 55 9.17 -8.27 -3.73
N ARG A 56 8.84 -7.53 -4.78
CA ARG A 56 9.01 -6.09 -4.86
C ARG A 56 7.67 -5.41 -4.79
N LEU A 57 7.51 -4.49 -3.84
CA LEU A 57 6.27 -3.76 -3.65
C LEU A 57 6.38 -2.36 -4.24
N TRP A 58 5.26 -1.85 -4.75
CA TRP A 58 5.13 -0.47 -5.19
C TRP A 58 3.92 0.14 -4.52
N PHE A 59 4.06 1.37 -4.03
CA PHE A 59 2.97 2.11 -3.38
C PHE A 59 2.71 3.40 -4.14
N ASN A 60 1.42 3.70 -4.32
CA ASN A 60 1.00 4.91 -5.02
C ASN A 60 1.18 6.12 -4.12
N VAL A 61 1.93 7.11 -4.60
CA VAL A 61 2.18 8.34 -3.85
C VAL A 61 0.89 9.03 -3.42
N GLN A 62 -0.20 8.91 -4.20
CA GLN A 62 -1.49 9.50 -3.85
C GLN A 62 -2.08 8.99 -2.53
N LEU A 63 -1.52 7.93 -1.97
CA LEU A 63 -1.94 7.43 -0.66
C LEU A 63 -1.74 8.45 0.46
N VAL A 64 -0.85 9.44 0.28
CA VAL A 64 -0.67 10.49 1.29
C VAL A 64 -1.93 11.34 1.48
N GLU A 65 -2.83 11.35 0.49
CA GLU A 65 -4.07 12.11 0.56
C GLU A 65 -5.18 11.36 1.29
N LYS A 66 -4.93 10.12 1.69
CA LYS A 66 -5.90 9.26 2.35
C LYS A 66 -5.55 9.09 3.83
N PRO A 67 -6.50 8.67 4.68
CA PRO A 67 -6.17 8.35 6.07
C PRO A 67 -5.05 7.31 6.15
N LEU A 68 -4.25 7.39 7.21
CA LEU A 68 -3.09 6.51 7.39
C LEU A 68 -3.45 5.02 7.33
N GLU A 69 -4.62 4.66 7.83
CA GLU A 69 -5.08 3.27 7.79
C GLU A 69 -5.15 2.70 6.38
N CYS A 70 -5.34 3.58 5.38
CA CYS A 70 -5.38 3.15 3.98
C CYS A 70 -4.00 2.71 3.51
N LEU A 71 -2.95 3.42 3.91
CA LEU A 71 -1.59 2.99 3.60
C LEU A 71 -1.27 1.67 4.31
N GLU A 72 -1.68 1.54 5.58
CA GLU A 72 -1.47 0.29 6.30
C GLU A 72 -2.16 -0.88 5.60
N TYR A 73 -3.39 -0.66 5.13
CA TYR A 73 -4.11 -1.66 4.36
C TYR A 73 -3.35 -2.08 3.10
N VAL A 74 -2.85 -1.10 2.34
CA VAL A 74 -2.13 -1.39 1.10
C VAL A 74 -0.81 -2.11 1.40
N VAL A 75 -0.10 -1.70 2.46
CA VAL A 75 1.14 -2.39 2.86
C VAL A 75 0.84 -3.86 3.18
N LEU A 76 -0.17 -4.13 4.00
CA LEU A 76 -0.55 -5.50 4.35
C LEU A 76 -0.99 -6.28 3.12
N HIS A 77 -1.80 -5.68 2.27
CA HIS A 77 -2.31 -6.30 1.05
C HIS A 77 -1.16 -6.77 0.14
N GLU A 78 -0.20 -5.88 -0.10
CA GLU A 78 0.92 -6.22 -0.98
C GLU A 78 1.91 -7.19 -0.31
N LEU A 79 2.12 -7.09 0.98
CA LEU A 79 2.92 -8.08 1.70
C LEU A 79 2.29 -9.47 1.63
N ALA A 80 0.97 -9.55 1.73
CA ALA A 80 0.26 -10.83 1.61
C ALA A 80 0.52 -11.48 0.25
N HIS A 81 0.64 -10.66 -0.80
CA HIS A 81 0.94 -11.16 -2.14
C HIS A 81 2.36 -11.73 -2.28
N THR A 82 3.27 -11.42 -1.36
CA THR A 82 4.61 -12.04 -1.41
C THR A 82 4.52 -13.54 -1.13
N LYS A 83 3.44 -13.98 -0.50
CA LYS A 83 3.22 -15.39 -0.18
C LYS A 83 2.08 -15.99 -1.00
N ILE A 84 1.00 -15.24 -1.21
CA ILE A 84 -0.21 -15.73 -1.85
C ILE A 84 -0.56 -14.83 -3.03
N GLY A 85 -0.45 -15.37 -4.25
CA GLY A 85 -0.63 -14.58 -5.46
C GLY A 85 -2.08 -14.25 -5.81
N ASN A 86 -3.05 -15.05 -5.35
CA ASN A 86 -4.46 -14.82 -5.67
C ASN A 86 -5.22 -14.28 -4.46
N HIS A 87 -6.43 -13.79 -4.69
CA HIS A 87 -7.30 -13.22 -3.65
C HIS A 87 -8.28 -14.26 -3.09
N GLY A 88 -7.87 -15.51 -3.00
CA GLY A 88 -8.71 -16.58 -2.49
C GLY A 88 -8.81 -16.62 -0.98
N LYS A 89 -9.20 -17.80 -0.47
CA LYS A 89 -9.45 -17.98 0.97
C LYS A 89 -8.23 -17.74 1.85
N GLU A 90 -7.04 -18.16 1.40
CA GLU A 90 -5.83 -17.97 2.16
C GLU A 90 -5.48 -16.49 2.29
N PHE A 91 -5.64 -15.74 1.20
CA PHE A 91 -5.40 -14.30 1.21
C PHE A 91 -6.37 -13.61 2.16
N THR A 92 -7.65 -13.92 2.05
CA THR A 92 -8.68 -13.35 2.90
C THR A 92 -8.43 -13.69 4.37
N ALA A 93 -7.96 -14.90 4.65
CA ALA A 93 -7.65 -15.30 6.03
C ALA A 93 -6.53 -14.44 6.63
N ILE A 94 -5.51 -14.12 5.84
CA ILE A 94 -4.44 -13.24 6.30
C ILE A 94 -4.99 -11.85 6.60
N MET A 95 -5.79 -11.30 5.69
CA MET A 95 -6.38 -9.98 5.89
C MET A 95 -7.27 -9.96 7.13
N ASP A 96 -8.12 -10.96 7.30
CA ASP A 96 -9.03 -11.04 8.45
C ASP A 96 -8.26 -11.18 9.77
N GLN A 97 -7.13 -11.89 9.75
CA GLN A 97 -6.33 -12.11 10.95
C GLN A 97 -5.64 -10.82 11.41
N TYR A 98 -5.06 -10.08 10.48
CA TYR A 98 -4.19 -8.94 10.82
C TYR A 98 -4.87 -7.58 10.73
N MET A 99 -5.95 -7.49 9.99
CA MET A 99 -6.72 -6.24 9.88
C MET A 99 -8.20 -6.60 9.70
N PRO A 100 -8.89 -7.01 10.78
CA PRO A 100 -10.30 -7.45 10.67
C PRO A 100 -11.21 -6.46 9.98
N GLU A 101 -10.92 -5.15 10.09
CA GLU A 101 -11.71 -4.08 9.49
C GLU A 101 -11.28 -3.74 8.05
N TRP A 102 -10.49 -4.59 7.41
CA TRP A 102 -9.91 -4.25 6.10
C TRP A 102 -10.95 -3.94 5.03
N ARG A 103 -12.12 -4.54 5.10
CA ARG A 103 -13.17 -4.27 4.10
C ARG A 103 -13.68 -2.84 4.19
N GLU A 104 -13.80 -2.33 5.42
CA GLU A 104 -14.18 -0.93 5.65
C GLU A 104 -13.07 0.02 5.21
N VAL A 105 -11.83 -0.33 5.50
CA VAL A 105 -10.68 0.49 5.10
C VAL A 105 -10.59 0.55 3.57
N LYS A 106 -10.75 -0.59 2.91
CA LYS A 106 -10.76 -0.66 1.45
C LYS A 106 -11.85 0.23 0.86
N LYS A 107 -13.03 0.21 1.47
CA LYS A 107 -14.14 1.06 1.03
C LYS A 107 -13.78 2.53 1.14
N ARG A 108 -13.21 2.96 2.27
CA ARG A 108 -12.80 4.36 2.44
C ARG A 108 -11.72 4.75 1.46
N LEU A 109 -10.78 3.86 1.21
CA LEU A 109 -9.71 4.10 0.25
C LEU A 109 -10.27 4.42 -1.13
N ASN A 110 -11.32 3.72 -1.53
CA ASN A 110 -11.89 3.86 -2.87
C ASN A 110 -13.00 4.92 -2.96
N GLU A 111 -13.40 5.51 -1.85
CA GLU A 111 -14.38 6.60 -1.87
C GLU A 111 -13.78 7.83 -2.56
N LYS A 112 -14.58 8.43 -3.45
CA LYS A 112 -14.18 9.63 -4.19
C LYS A 112 -12.86 9.44 -4.93
N SER A 113 -12.57 8.21 -5.34
CA SER A 113 -11.35 7.88 -6.05
C SER A 113 -11.64 7.70 -7.54
N SER A 114 -10.71 8.15 -8.37
CA SER A 114 -10.76 7.88 -9.80
C SER A 114 -10.49 6.41 -10.12
N PHE A 115 -10.13 5.62 -9.11
CA PHE A 115 -9.81 4.21 -9.26
C PHE A 115 -11.00 3.28 -8.98
N SER A 116 -12.12 3.82 -8.60
CA SER A 116 -13.31 3.04 -8.24
C SER A 116 -13.87 2.23 -9.40
#